data_ae902400e048af2448710c21d961ab11
#
_entry.id   ae902400e048af2448710c21d961ab11
#
_cell.length_a   1.000
_cell.length_b   1.000
_cell.length_c   1.000
_cell.angle_alpha   90.00
_cell.angle_beta   90.00
_cell.angle_gamma   90.00
#
_symmetry.space_group_name_H-M   'P 1'
#
loop_
_entity.id
_entity.type
_entity.pdbx_description
1 polymer ?
#
loop_
_entity_poly.entity_id
_entity_poly.type
_entity_poly.pdbx_seq_one_letter_code
_entity_poly.pdbx_strand_id
1 'polypeptide(L)'
;MCLLAVDLGMKAGLAWFGEDGRLLRCRTVHFPNRTVLKKAMPAILDELPNLTHVVIEGGGPVATLWKKEFTRRDLPYIQTCAEEWREDLLWLRERRNGPQAKEHALQLAMKVLRWSNVTLALPLADDAAEAVLCGLWAEKKFRIIEDFPDELRKP
;
A
#
# COMPACT_ATOMS: atom_id res chain seq x y z
N MET A 1 14.96 1.18 -6.51
CA MET A 1 13.87 0.23 -6.24
C MET A 1 12.57 1.00 -6.02
N CYS A 2 11.55 0.66 -6.77
CA CYS A 2 10.23 1.30 -6.66
C CYS A 2 9.18 0.28 -6.28
N LEU A 3 8.17 0.69 -5.53
CA LEU A 3 7.20 -0.20 -4.89
C LEU A 3 5.76 0.18 -5.24
N LEU A 4 4.93 -0.81 -5.53
CA LEU A 4 3.48 -0.68 -5.54
C LEU A 4 2.91 -1.44 -4.33
N ALA A 5 2.04 -0.79 -3.58
CA ALA A 5 1.25 -1.42 -2.52
C ALA A 5 -0.21 -1.51 -2.95
N VAL A 6 -0.83 -2.66 -2.70
CA VAL A 6 -2.23 -2.92 -3.03
C VAL A 6 -2.97 -3.42 -1.79
N ASP A 7 -3.95 -2.66 -1.34
CA ASP A 7 -4.96 -3.15 -0.41
C ASP A 7 -6.02 -3.88 -1.24
N LEU A 8 -6.02 -5.22 -1.14
CA LEU A 8 -6.77 -6.09 -2.05
C LEU A 8 -8.28 -6.01 -1.83
N GLY A 9 -9.00 -6.06 -2.93
CA GLY A 9 -10.45 -6.10 -2.96
C GLY A 9 -10.95 -5.72 -4.34
N MET A 10 -12.26 -5.79 -4.54
CA MET A 10 -12.90 -5.25 -5.74
C MET A 10 -12.93 -3.72 -5.66
N LYS A 11 -12.91 -3.16 -4.48
CA LYS A 11 -12.57 -1.78 -4.20
C LYS A 11 -11.17 -1.80 -3.58
N ALA A 12 -10.17 -1.45 -4.36
CA ALA A 12 -8.77 -1.60 -3.99
C ALA A 12 -8.12 -0.24 -3.69
N GLY A 13 -7.23 -0.23 -2.70
CA GLY A 13 -6.32 0.88 -2.49
C GLY A 13 -5.00 0.63 -3.23
N LEU A 14 -4.47 1.65 -3.86
CA LEU A 14 -3.20 1.60 -4.58
C LEU A 14 -2.29 2.73 -4.11
N ALA A 15 -1.03 2.42 -3.87
CA ALA A 15 -0.02 3.41 -3.49
C ALA A 15 1.31 3.10 -4.18
N TRP A 16 1.91 4.09 -4.82
CA TRP A 16 3.18 3.96 -5.53
C TRP A 16 4.26 4.76 -4.81
N PHE A 17 5.41 4.13 -4.59
CA PHE A 17 6.56 4.71 -3.90
C PHE A 17 7.77 4.77 -4.84
N GLY A 18 8.51 5.86 -4.78
CA GLY A 18 9.71 6.07 -5.57
C GLY A 18 10.98 5.50 -4.93
N GLU A 19 12.09 5.68 -5.60
CA GLU A 19 13.40 5.16 -5.18
C GLU A 19 13.91 5.75 -3.85
N ASP A 20 13.45 6.95 -3.49
CA ASP A 20 13.80 7.62 -2.23
C ASP A 20 12.92 7.19 -1.05
N GLY A 21 12.00 6.25 -1.26
CA GLY A 21 11.05 5.79 -0.25
C GLY A 21 9.85 6.71 -0.05
N ARG A 22 9.75 7.80 -0.79
CA ARG A 22 8.61 8.71 -0.68
C ARG A 22 7.44 8.23 -1.54
N LEU A 23 6.23 8.49 -1.05
CA LEU A 23 5.02 8.24 -1.81
C LEU A 23 4.99 9.15 -3.05
N LEU A 24 4.70 8.56 -4.20
CA LEU A 24 4.51 9.30 -5.44
C LEU A 24 3.04 9.66 -5.64
N ARG A 25 2.15 8.71 -5.41
CA ARG A 25 0.70 8.88 -5.51
C ARG A 25 -0.04 7.72 -4.87
N CYS A 26 -1.31 7.94 -4.57
CA CYS A 26 -2.22 6.89 -4.09
C CYS A 26 -3.63 7.18 -4.59
N ARG A 27 -4.43 6.12 -4.73
CA ARG A 27 -5.85 6.23 -5.08
C ARG A 27 -6.62 4.97 -4.72
N THR A 28 -7.94 5.09 -4.70
CA THR A 28 -8.87 3.95 -4.62
C THR A 28 -9.41 3.67 -6.01
N VAL A 29 -9.50 2.39 -6.37
CA VAL A 29 -10.06 1.93 -7.65
C VAL A 29 -11.15 0.91 -7.38
N HIS A 30 -12.29 1.03 -8.06
CA HIS A 30 -13.38 0.05 -7.99
C HIS A 30 -13.40 -0.78 -9.28
N PHE A 31 -13.33 -2.10 -9.11
CA PHE A 31 -13.45 -3.07 -10.21
C PHE A 31 -14.84 -3.71 -10.14
N PRO A 32 -15.71 -3.50 -11.15
CA PRO A 32 -17.08 -4.07 -11.12
C PRO A 32 -17.09 -5.60 -11.08
N ASN A 33 -16.08 -6.23 -11.66
CA ASN A 33 -15.96 -7.69 -11.71
C ASN A 33 -14.51 -8.11 -11.95
N ARG A 34 -14.24 -9.41 -11.84
CA ARG A 34 -12.87 -9.95 -12.01
C ARG A 34 -12.31 -9.78 -13.42
N THR A 35 -13.16 -9.77 -14.44
CA THR A 35 -12.73 -9.55 -15.82
C THR A 35 -12.15 -8.15 -15.98
N VAL A 36 -12.80 -7.13 -15.41
CA VAL A 36 -12.30 -5.75 -15.43
C VAL A 36 -11.00 -5.64 -14.63
N LEU A 37 -10.93 -6.29 -13.47
CA LEU A 37 -9.70 -6.34 -12.67
C LEU A 37 -8.54 -6.91 -13.47
N LYS A 38 -8.72 -8.08 -14.09
CA LYS A 38 -7.69 -8.72 -14.91
C LYS A 38 -7.18 -7.82 -16.04
N LYS A 39 -8.10 -7.11 -16.70
CA LYS A 39 -7.75 -6.18 -17.78
C LYS A 39 -7.01 -4.95 -17.28
N ALA A 40 -7.32 -4.49 -16.08
CA ALA A 40 -6.70 -3.30 -15.50
C ALA A 40 -5.30 -3.54 -14.93
N MET A 41 -5.01 -4.76 -14.46
CA MET A 41 -3.74 -5.07 -13.79
C MET A 41 -2.49 -4.68 -14.60
N PRO A 42 -2.34 -5.04 -15.88
CA PRO A 42 -1.16 -4.64 -16.65
C PRO A 42 -0.95 -3.12 -16.67
N ALA A 43 -2.02 -2.36 -16.90
CA ALA A 43 -1.93 -0.90 -16.93
C ALA A 43 -1.53 -0.32 -15.57
N ILE A 44 -2.05 -0.87 -14.47
CA ILE A 44 -1.69 -0.43 -13.11
C ILE A 44 -0.20 -0.69 -12.85
N LEU A 45 0.31 -1.86 -13.22
CA LEU A 45 1.72 -2.20 -13.03
C LEU A 45 2.63 -1.38 -13.95
N ASP A 46 2.15 -0.98 -15.12
CA ASP A 46 2.90 -0.19 -16.08
C ASP A 46 2.90 1.31 -15.77
N GLU A 47 2.07 1.78 -14.82
CA GLU A 47 2.06 3.20 -14.43
C GLU A 47 3.40 3.69 -13.89
N LEU A 48 4.19 2.78 -13.33
CA LEU A 48 5.55 3.07 -12.87
C LEU A 48 6.51 2.17 -13.65
N PRO A 49 7.14 2.68 -14.74
CA PRO A 49 7.97 1.85 -15.62
C PRO A 49 9.16 1.17 -14.93
N ASN A 50 9.67 1.77 -13.85
CA ASN A 50 10.76 1.23 -13.05
C ASN A 50 10.29 0.49 -11.79
N LEU A 51 9.06 -0.02 -11.79
CA LEU A 51 8.52 -0.83 -10.69
C LEU A 51 9.35 -2.10 -10.50
N THR A 52 9.80 -2.33 -9.28
CA THR A 52 10.67 -3.47 -8.94
C THR A 52 10.09 -4.39 -7.87
N HIS A 53 9.17 -3.91 -7.05
CA HIS A 53 8.63 -4.65 -5.90
C HIS A 53 7.15 -4.38 -5.73
N VAL A 54 6.42 -5.36 -5.20
CA VAL A 54 4.99 -5.22 -4.88
C VAL A 54 4.72 -5.77 -3.48
N VAL A 55 3.81 -5.12 -2.76
CA VAL A 55 3.23 -5.67 -1.54
C VAL A 55 1.71 -5.71 -1.69
N ILE A 56 1.10 -6.79 -1.26
CA ILE A 56 -0.35 -6.94 -1.22
C ILE A 56 -0.83 -7.24 0.20
N GLU A 57 -1.89 -6.57 0.60
CA GLU A 57 -2.58 -6.83 1.87
C GLU A 57 -3.89 -7.53 1.59
N GLY A 58 -4.06 -8.72 2.19
CA GLY A 58 -5.25 -9.52 2.02
C GLY A 58 -4.99 -10.86 1.35
N GLY A 59 -6.04 -11.58 1.01
CA GLY A 59 -5.94 -12.93 0.46
C GLY A 59 -7.09 -13.29 -0.45
N GLY A 60 -7.31 -14.60 -0.61
CA GLY A 60 -8.41 -15.15 -1.40
C GLY A 60 -8.20 -15.10 -2.91
N PRO A 61 -9.29 -15.24 -3.69
CA PRO A 61 -9.21 -15.32 -5.16
C PRO A 61 -8.61 -14.08 -5.82
N VAL A 62 -8.86 -12.89 -5.26
CA VAL A 62 -8.30 -11.63 -5.78
C VAL A 62 -6.79 -11.63 -5.64
N ALA A 63 -6.27 -12.06 -4.50
CA ALA A 63 -4.81 -12.19 -4.30
C ALA A 63 -4.19 -13.14 -5.32
N THR A 64 -4.86 -14.25 -5.62
CA THR A 64 -4.39 -15.24 -6.60
C THR A 64 -4.23 -14.61 -7.99
N LEU A 65 -5.17 -13.76 -8.40
CA LEU A 65 -5.09 -13.06 -9.69
C LEU A 65 -3.87 -12.14 -9.77
N TRP A 66 -3.64 -11.34 -8.72
CA TRP A 66 -2.48 -10.46 -8.66
C TRP A 66 -1.16 -11.23 -8.64
N LYS A 67 -1.08 -12.29 -7.84
CA LYS A 67 0.14 -13.12 -7.75
C LYS A 67 0.51 -13.77 -9.07
N LYS A 68 -0.45 -14.21 -9.86
CA LYS A 68 -0.21 -14.75 -11.21
C LYS A 68 0.46 -13.69 -12.10
N GLU A 69 -0.01 -12.46 -12.07
CA GLU A 69 0.56 -11.38 -12.87
C GLU A 69 1.97 -11.02 -12.39
N PHE A 70 2.22 -11.00 -11.07
CA PHE A 70 3.56 -10.74 -10.54
C PHE A 70 4.54 -11.83 -10.97
N THR A 71 4.14 -13.10 -10.90
CA THR A 71 4.96 -14.23 -11.34
C THR A 71 5.27 -14.14 -12.82
N ARG A 72 4.29 -13.81 -13.64
CA ARG A 72 4.48 -13.64 -15.09
C ARG A 72 5.49 -12.54 -15.42
N ARG A 73 5.58 -11.50 -14.59
CA ARG A 73 6.50 -10.36 -14.76
C ARG A 73 7.81 -10.47 -13.98
N ASP A 74 8.01 -11.57 -13.26
CA ASP A 74 9.15 -11.76 -12.35
C ASP A 74 9.27 -10.63 -11.31
N LEU A 75 8.14 -10.13 -10.82
CA LEU A 75 8.09 -9.11 -9.77
C LEU A 75 8.11 -9.77 -8.38
N PRO A 76 9.14 -9.54 -7.57
CA PRO A 76 9.13 -9.98 -6.18
C PRO A 76 8.02 -9.28 -5.42
N TYR A 77 7.30 -10.04 -4.58
CA TYR A 77 6.21 -9.50 -3.78
C TYR A 77 6.18 -10.07 -2.36
N ILE A 78 5.57 -9.29 -1.46
CA ILE A 78 5.21 -9.73 -0.11
C ILE A 78 3.69 -9.73 0.00
N GLN A 79 3.12 -10.76 0.60
CA GLN A 79 1.72 -10.80 1.00
C GLN A 79 1.64 -10.64 2.51
N THR A 80 0.80 -9.72 2.98
CA THR A 80 0.66 -9.40 4.40
C THR A 80 -0.80 -9.25 4.78
N CYS A 81 -1.04 -9.02 6.06
CA CYS A 81 -2.35 -8.68 6.63
C CYS A 81 -2.23 -7.41 7.48
N ALA A 82 -3.37 -6.82 7.81
CA ALA A 82 -3.40 -5.57 8.56
C ALA A 82 -2.72 -5.68 9.93
N GLU A 83 -2.85 -6.82 10.60
CA GLU A 83 -2.23 -7.04 11.90
C GLU A 83 -0.71 -6.91 11.86
N GLU A 84 -0.07 -7.44 10.82
CA GLU A 84 1.38 -7.41 10.69
C GLU A 84 1.92 -5.97 10.60
N TRP A 85 1.41 -5.17 9.68
CA TRP A 85 1.96 -3.82 9.50
C TRP A 85 1.50 -2.88 10.61
N ARG A 86 0.31 -3.09 11.19
CA ARG A 86 -0.16 -2.29 12.33
C ARG A 86 0.70 -2.48 13.57
N GLU A 87 1.20 -3.69 13.82
CA GLU A 87 2.14 -3.95 14.91
C GLU A 87 3.37 -3.05 14.85
N ASP A 88 3.91 -2.88 13.65
CA ASP A 88 5.14 -2.09 13.45
C ASP A 88 4.88 -0.57 13.44
N LEU A 89 3.71 -0.13 12.94
CA LEU A 89 3.42 1.28 12.70
C LEU A 89 2.56 1.96 13.75
N LEU A 90 1.75 1.20 14.50
CA LEU A 90 0.84 1.74 15.50
C LEU A 90 1.11 1.17 16.88
N TRP A 91 0.94 2.00 17.92
CA TRP A 91 0.95 1.54 19.30
C TRP A 91 -0.26 0.64 19.56
N LEU A 92 -0.13 -0.28 20.53
CA LEU A 92 -1.25 -1.13 20.96
C LEU A 92 -2.49 -0.32 21.33
N ARG A 93 -2.31 0.81 22.03
CA ARG A 93 -3.39 1.72 22.42
C ARG A 93 -4.11 2.36 21.24
N GLU A 94 -3.43 2.46 20.08
CA GLU A 94 -3.98 3.04 18.85
C GLU A 94 -4.71 2.04 17.96
N ARG A 95 -4.65 0.74 18.31
CA ARG A 95 -5.23 -0.34 17.52
C ARG A 95 -6.05 -1.34 18.35
N ARG A 96 -6.66 -0.86 19.45
CA ARG A 96 -7.47 -1.70 20.36
C ARG A 96 -8.71 -2.29 19.72
N ASN A 97 -9.30 -1.59 18.76
CA ASN A 97 -10.45 -2.05 17.99
C ASN A 97 -10.32 -1.60 16.54
N GLY A 98 -11.15 -2.16 15.67
CA GLY A 98 -11.09 -1.87 14.23
C GLY A 98 -11.29 -0.39 13.90
N PRO A 99 -12.35 0.29 14.38
CA PRO A 99 -12.57 1.72 14.10
C PRO A 99 -11.42 2.60 14.57
N GLN A 100 -10.89 2.37 15.77
CA GLN A 100 -9.77 3.13 16.31
C GLN A 100 -8.51 2.92 15.49
N ALA A 101 -8.20 1.67 15.12
CA ALA A 101 -7.04 1.35 14.28
C ALA A 101 -7.13 2.03 12.93
N LYS A 102 -8.30 2.06 12.31
CA LYS A 102 -8.53 2.75 11.03
C LYS A 102 -8.33 4.25 11.13
N GLU A 103 -8.80 4.87 12.21
CA GLU A 103 -8.62 6.32 12.42
C GLU A 103 -7.14 6.67 12.57
N HIS A 104 -6.40 5.96 13.41
CA HIS A 104 -4.97 6.20 13.60
C HIS A 104 -4.17 5.88 12.33
N ALA A 105 -4.56 4.84 11.59
CA ALA A 105 -3.98 4.53 10.29
C ALA A 105 -4.19 5.69 9.30
N LEU A 106 -5.39 6.25 9.23
CA LEU A 106 -5.67 7.39 8.37
C LEU A 106 -4.81 8.59 8.73
N GLN A 107 -4.67 8.90 10.01
CA GLN A 107 -3.84 10.02 10.50
C GLN A 107 -2.37 9.80 10.11
N LEU A 108 -1.83 8.60 10.28
CA LEU A 108 -0.45 8.29 9.91
C LEU A 108 -0.26 8.35 8.39
N ALA A 109 -1.21 7.83 7.61
CA ALA A 109 -1.16 7.92 6.14
C ALA A 109 -1.12 9.40 5.69
N MET A 110 -1.90 10.26 6.30
CA MET A 110 -1.86 11.70 6.02
C MET A 110 -0.48 12.31 6.32
N LYS A 111 0.20 11.86 7.37
CA LYS A 111 1.59 12.28 7.64
C LYS A 111 2.53 11.83 6.53
N VAL A 112 2.35 10.62 6.00
CA VAL A 112 3.16 10.12 4.87
C VAL A 112 2.95 11.00 3.64
N LEU A 113 1.70 11.37 3.35
CA LEU A 113 1.40 12.28 2.23
C LEU A 113 2.13 13.62 2.40
N ARG A 114 2.03 14.23 3.57
CA ARG A 114 2.71 15.51 3.87
C ARG A 114 4.23 15.38 3.76
N TRP A 115 4.80 14.36 4.35
CA TRP A 115 6.25 14.08 4.27
C TRP A 115 6.71 13.87 2.82
N SER A 116 5.85 13.29 1.98
CA SER A 116 6.13 13.01 0.58
C SER A 116 5.77 14.16 -0.36
N ASN A 117 5.18 15.25 0.14
CA ASN A 117 4.66 16.37 -0.66
C ASN A 117 3.57 15.96 -1.66
N VAL A 118 2.72 15.01 -1.27
CA VAL A 118 1.57 14.58 -2.07
C VAL A 118 0.31 15.30 -1.62
N THR A 119 -0.36 15.97 -2.55
CA THR A 119 -1.64 16.65 -2.32
C THR A 119 -2.72 15.91 -3.10
N LEU A 120 -3.86 15.64 -2.45
CA LEU A 120 -5.01 14.99 -3.07
C LEU A 120 -6.12 16.01 -3.34
N ALA A 121 -6.83 15.86 -4.46
CA ALA A 121 -8.01 16.67 -4.79
C ALA A 121 -9.22 16.32 -3.91
N LEU A 122 -9.31 15.07 -3.43
CA LEU A 122 -10.39 14.55 -2.58
C LEU A 122 -9.80 14.03 -1.25
N PRO A 123 -10.63 13.93 -0.19
CA PRO A 123 -10.17 13.32 1.06
C PRO A 123 -9.64 11.91 0.85
N LEU A 124 -8.62 11.54 1.61
CA LEU A 124 -8.00 10.22 1.55
C LEU A 124 -8.99 9.14 2.01
N ALA A 125 -9.30 8.19 1.13
CA ALA A 125 -10.17 7.06 1.47
C ALA A 125 -9.40 5.99 2.27
N ASP A 126 -10.13 5.19 3.05
CA ASP A 126 -9.56 4.15 3.90
C ASP A 126 -8.69 3.15 3.13
N ASP A 127 -9.16 2.70 1.97
CA ASP A 127 -8.41 1.72 1.16
C ASP A 127 -7.07 2.28 0.68
N ALA A 128 -7.04 3.52 0.24
CA ALA A 128 -5.82 4.18 -0.16
C ALA A 128 -4.89 4.42 1.03
N ALA A 129 -5.43 4.79 2.20
CA ALA A 129 -4.66 4.95 3.43
C ALA A 129 -4.01 3.62 3.86
N GLU A 130 -4.76 2.53 3.83
CA GLU A 130 -4.24 1.20 4.13
C GLU A 130 -3.11 0.81 3.17
N ALA A 131 -3.27 1.08 1.87
CA ALA A 131 -2.23 0.83 0.89
C ALA A 131 -0.97 1.68 1.15
N VAL A 132 -1.11 2.94 1.51
CA VAL A 132 0.01 3.82 1.86
C VAL A 132 0.82 3.23 3.03
N LEU A 133 0.15 2.79 4.08
CA LEU A 133 0.83 2.25 5.26
C LEU A 133 1.42 0.88 5.02
N CYS A 134 0.72 0.02 4.32
CA CYS A 134 1.22 -1.28 3.89
C CYS A 134 2.51 -1.10 3.06
N GLY A 135 2.52 -0.13 2.16
CA GLY A 135 3.69 0.22 1.34
C GLY A 135 4.87 0.72 2.19
N LEU A 136 4.63 1.65 3.09
CA LEU A 136 5.66 2.16 3.99
C LEU A 136 6.30 1.01 4.81
N TRP A 137 5.48 0.12 5.35
CA TRP A 137 5.94 -1.06 6.07
C TRP A 137 6.79 -1.97 5.18
N ALA A 138 6.35 -2.23 3.95
CA ALA A 138 7.03 -3.10 3.01
C ALA A 138 8.37 -2.53 2.53
N GLU A 139 8.49 -1.23 2.41
CA GLU A 139 9.77 -0.59 2.05
C GLU A 139 10.89 -0.99 3.00
N LYS A 140 10.60 -1.05 4.29
CA LYS A 140 11.55 -1.52 5.29
C LYS A 140 11.83 -3.01 5.14
N LYS A 141 10.82 -3.83 4.88
CA LYS A 141 10.97 -5.28 4.66
C LYS A 141 11.81 -5.59 3.42
N PHE A 142 11.65 -4.85 2.35
CA PHE A 142 12.44 -4.97 1.13
C PHE A 142 13.80 -4.24 1.22
N ARG A 143 14.07 -3.53 2.31
CA ARG A 143 15.27 -2.71 2.50
C ARG A 143 15.43 -1.60 1.45
N ILE A 144 14.32 -1.08 0.96
CA ILE A 144 14.30 0.14 0.15
C ILE A 144 14.67 1.32 1.04
N ILE A 145 14.19 1.30 2.28
CA ILE A 145 14.63 2.19 3.36
C ILE A 145 15.23 1.34 4.49
N GLU A 146 16.20 1.88 5.21
CA GLU A 146 16.81 1.19 6.35
C GLU A 146 15.88 1.20 7.56
N ASP A 147 15.23 2.34 7.79
CA ASP A 147 14.29 2.53 8.89
C ASP A 147 13.27 3.59 8.53
N PHE A 148 12.17 3.64 9.29
CA PHE A 148 11.14 4.66 9.09
C PHE A 148 11.71 6.05 9.35
N PRO A 149 11.35 7.06 8.54
CA PRO A 149 11.72 8.45 8.81
C PRO A 149 11.27 8.89 10.22
N ASP A 150 12.04 9.74 10.87
CA ASP A 150 11.75 10.17 12.24
C ASP A 150 10.35 10.77 12.37
N GLU A 151 9.89 11.51 11.34
CA GLU A 151 8.56 12.11 11.28
C GLU A 151 7.43 11.08 11.28
N LEU A 152 7.72 9.83 10.90
CA LEU A 152 6.73 8.76 10.72
C LEU A 152 6.85 7.66 11.78
N ARG A 153 7.87 7.71 12.64
CA ARG A 153 8.06 6.71 13.69
C ARG A 153 7.00 6.84 14.78
N LYS A 154 6.75 5.73 15.46
CA LYS A 154 5.99 5.75 16.71
C LYS A 154 6.67 6.72 17.68
N PRO A 155 5.94 7.64 18.28
CA PRO A 155 6.50 8.56 19.27
C PRO A 155 6.98 7.82 20.54
#